data_c2af18ed2d26783107c9bde2b1943505
#
_entry.id   c2af18ed2d26783107c9bde2b1943505
#
_cell.length_a   1.000
_cell.length_b   1.000
_cell.length_c   1.000
_cell.angle_alpha   90.00
_cell.angle_beta   90.00
_cell.angle_gamma   90.00
#
_symmetry.space_group_name_H-M   'P 1'
#
loop_
_entity.id
_entity.type
_entity.pdbx_description
1 polymer ?
#
loop_
_entity_poly.entity_id
_entity_poly.type
_entity_poly.pdbx_seq_one_letter_code
_entity_poly.pdbx_strand_id
1 'polypeptide(L)'
;HLHEGSPLYRRTKWIPKGRPKTGSPPFSWEYSAYDALTYDNMGSKRWAYLFDTLWAVECYNGTGYWKYHRSTPTQYLYAKTSIERPGKYVSDGKWSSTARSSQIGVAAIWKRMQSKGILCFKRLK
;
A
#
# COMPACT_ATOMS: atom_id res chain seq x y z
N HIS A 1 14.07 0.12 -0.51
CA HIS A 1 13.23 1.04 -1.28
C HIS A 1 11.76 0.64 -1.20
N LEU A 2 10.87 1.62 -1.05
CA LEU A 2 9.42 1.38 -1.02
C LEU A 2 8.90 0.80 -2.34
N HIS A 3 9.49 1.15 -3.47
CA HIS A 3 9.09 0.64 -4.79
C HIS A 3 9.12 -0.90 -4.91
N GLU A 4 10.23 -1.53 -4.45
CA GLU A 4 10.49 -2.95 -4.74
C GLU A 4 11.22 -3.70 -3.63
N GLY A 5 11.43 -3.07 -2.46
CA GLY A 5 12.19 -3.66 -1.36
C GLY A 5 13.70 -3.75 -1.55
N SER A 6 14.27 -3.21 -2.63
CA SER A 6 15.73 -3.16 -2.81
C SER A 6 16.44 -2.39 -1.68
N PRO A 7 17.68 -2.76 -1.33
CA PRO A 7 18.46 -2.04 -0.33
C PRO A 7 18.73 -0.58 -0.67
N LEU A 8 18.80 0.28 0.35
CA LEU A 8 18.96 1.74 0.19
C LEU A 8 20.36 2.18 -0.25
N TYR A 9 21.37 1.31 -0.18
CA TYR A 9 22.72 1.62 -0.61
C TYR A 9 22.91 1.59 -2.14
N ARG A 10 21.85 1.34 -2.91
CA ARG A 10 21.83 1.37 -4.38
C ARG A 10 20.48 1.86 -4.89
N ARG A 11 20.41 2.20 -6.18
CA ARG A 11 19.11 2.49 -6.85
C ARG A 11 18.31 1.21 -7.08
N THR A 12 17.01 1.36 -7.32
CA THR A 12 16.13 0.22 -7.64
C THR A 12 16.66 -0.55 -8.87
N LYS A 13 16.61 -1.86 -8.79
CA LYS A 13 17.11 -2.79 -9.82
C LYS A 13 16.00 -3.17 -10.82
N TRP A 14 14.79 -3.31 -10.34
CA TRP A 14 13.64 -3.82 -11.11
C TRP A 14 12.72 -2.71 -11.61
N ILE A 15 11.43 -2.75 -11.36
CA ILE A 15 10.44 -1.79 -11.85
C ILE A 15 9.89 -0.94 -10.70
N PRO A 16 9.98 0.38 -10.80
CA PRO A 16 10.70 1.19 -11.78
C PRO A 16 12.21 1.18 -11.55
N LYS A 17 13.02 0.95 -12.59
CA LYS A 17 14.47 0.84 -12.50
C LYS A 17 15.16 2.20 -12.29
N GLY A 18 16.23 2.20 -11.47
CA GLY A 18 17.10 3.35 -11.31
C GLY A 18 16.50 4.48 -10.46
N ARG A 19 15.63 4.14 -9.50
CA ARG A 19 15.03 5.10 -8.56
C ARG A 19 15.75 5.11 -7.21
N PRO A 20 15.76 6.23 -6.46
CA PRO A 20 15.39 7.60 -6.86
C PRO A 20 16.27 8.14 -8.00
N LYS A 21 15.73 9.06 -8.82
CA LYS A 21 16.47 9.65 -9.96
C LYS A 21 17.53 10.65 -9.51
N THR A 22 17.24 11.39 -8.46
CA THR A 22 18.14 12.42 -7.89
C THR A 22 18.82 11.90 -6.63
N GLY A 23 19.82 12.64 -6.13
CA GLY A 23 20.63 12.22 -4.99
C GLY A 23 21.58 11.07 -5.33
N SER A 24 22.32 10.61 -4.34
CA SER A 24 23.28 9.49 -4.43
C SER A 24 23.07 8.50 -3.28
N PRO A 25 23.23 7.18 -3.52
CA PRO A 25 23.25 6.21 -2.44
C PRO A 25 24.38 6.46 -1.42
N PRO A 26 24.21 6.06 -0.15
CA PRO A 26 23.03 5.44 0.42
C PRO A 26 21.89 6.44 0.60
N PHE A 27 20.65 6.04 0.27
CA PHE A 27 19.46 6.86 0.47
C PHE A 27 18.88 6.65 1.87
N SER A 28 18.22 7.68 2.43
CA SER A 28 17.33 7.46 3.59
C SER A 28 16.05 6.74 3.16
N TRP A 29 15.41 6.07 4.11
CA TRP A 29 14.13 5.41 3.85
C TRP A 29 13.05 6.44 3.47
N GLU A 30 13.00 7.57 4.19
CA GLU A 30 12.05 8.66 3.95
C GLU A 30 12.19 9.24 2.54
N TYR A 31 13.43 9.47 2.10
CA TYR A 31 13.68 9.97 0.75
C TYR A 31 13.22 8.96 -0.33
N SER A 32 13.52 7.69 -0.14
CA SER A 32 13.06 6.63 -1.03
C SER A 32 11.53 6.47 -1.03
N ALA A 33 10.88 6.60 0.13
CA ALA A 33 9.43 6.56 0.25
C ALA A 33 8.78 7.76 -0.45
N TYR A 34 9.33 8.97 -0.25
CA TYR A 34 8.85 10.18 -0.92
C TYR A 34 8.95 10.05 -2.45
N ASP A 35 10.08 9.55 -2.95
CA ASP A 35 10.28 9.31 -4.38
C ASP A 35 9.24 8.33 -4.94
N ALA A 36 8.99 7.23 -4.25
CA ALA A 36 8.00 6.23 -4.66
C ALA A 36 6.58 6.81 -4.69
N LEU A 37 6.17 7.47 -3.62
CA LEU A 37 4.82 8.05 -3.51
C LEU A 37 4.60 9.17 -4.53
N THR A 38 5.65 9.94 -4.84
CA THR A 38 5.59 10.97 -5.89
C THR A 38 5.49 10.34 -7.28
N TYR A 39 6.28 9.31 -7.54
CA TYR A 39 6.24 8.58 -8.81
C TYR A 39 4.86 7.98 -9.09
N ASP A 40 4.20 7.43 -8.08
CA ASP A 40 2.86 6.85 -8.18
C ASP A 40 1.73 7.89 -8.02
N ASN A 41 2.08 9.18 -8.08
CA ASN A 41 1.13 10.30 -7.98
C ASN A 41 0.24 10.26 -6.72
N MET A 42 0.78 9.75 -5.61
CA MET A 42 0.02 9.64 -4.36
C MET A 42 -0.22 11.00 -3.69
N GLY A 43 0.62 12.01 -3.98
CA GLY A 43 0.45 13.37 -3.44
C GLY A 43 -0.83 14.07 -3.88
N SER A 44 -1.45 13.68 -4.99
CA SER A 44 -2.71 14.22 -5.49
C SER A 44 -3.97 13.63 -4.83
N LYS A 45 -3.83 12.63 -3.95
CA LYS A 45 -4.96 11.94 -3.34
C LYS A 45 -5.54 12.73 -2.17
N ARG A 46 -6.85 12.55 -1.94
CA ARG A 46 -7.59 13.23 -0.86
C ARG A 46 -7.45 12.50 0.48
N TRP A 47 -6.24 12.49 1.04
CA TRP A 47 -5.89 11.77 2.26
C TRP A 47 -6.70 12.15 3.52
N ALA A 48 -7.39 13.29 3.51
CA ALA A 48 -8.23 13.71 4.63
C ALA A 48 -9.53 12.90 4.77
N TYR A 49 -9.94 12.15 3.74
CA TYR A 49 -11.19 11.40 3.71
C TYR A 49 -10.94 9.90 3.67
N LEU A 50 -11.61 9.16 4.54
CA LEU A 50 -11.36 7.72 4.73
C LEU A 50 -11.54 6.91 3.43
N PHE A 51 -12.63 7.12 2.69
CA PHE A 51 -12.89 6.36 1.46
C PHE A 51 -11.85 6.62 0.37
N ASP A 52 -11.50 7.89 0.15
CA ASP A 52 -10.49 8.25 -0.85
C ASP A 52 -9.13 7.67 -0.49
N THR A 53 -8.81 7.65 0.80
CA THR A 53 -7.55 7.11 1.32
C THR A 53 -7.50 5.58 1.19
N LEU A 54 -8.57 4.87 1.54
CA LEU A 54 -8.66 3.42 1.35
C LEU A 54 -8.55 3.04 -0.13
N TRP A 55 -9.25 3.78 -1.01
CA TRP A 55 -9.17 3.57 -2.45
C TRP A 55 -7.77 3.86 -3.01
N ALA A 56 -7.10 4.91 -2.54
CA ALA A 56 -5.74 5.21 -2.96
C ALA A 56 -4.76 4.08 -2.60
N VAL A 57 -4.88 3.50 -1.41
CA VAL A 57 -4.05 2.35 -0.98
C VAL A 57 -4.38 1.10 -1.78
N GLU A 58 -5.66 0.85 -2.07
CA GLU A 58 -6.06 -0.26 -2.94
C GLU A 58 -5.43 -0.14 -4.32
N CYS A 59 -5.54 1.04 -4.94
CA CYS A 59 -4.97 1.30 -6.27
C CYS A 59 -3.44 1.21 -6.29
N TYR A 60 -2.76 1.59 -5.20
CA TYR A 60 -1.31 1.48 -5.09
C TYR A 60 -0.80 0.04 -5.25
N ASN A 61 -1.56 -0.93 -4.73
CA ASN A 61 -1.24 -2.35 -4.83
C ASN A 61 -1.86 -3.01 -6.08
N GLY A 62 -2.46 -2.23 -6.96
CA GLY A 62 -3.14 -2.71 -8.16
C GLY A 62 -4.60 -3.09 -7.94
N THR A 63 -5.39 -2.99 -8.98
CA THR A 63 -6.86 -3.15 -8.93
C THR A 63 -7.34 -4.59 -9.18
N GLY A 64 -6.45 -5.59 -9.06
CA GLY A 64 -6.75 -6.99 -9.36
C GLY A 64 -7.90 -7.58 -8.53
N TYR A 65 -7.95 -7.26 -7.24
CA TYR A 65 -9.06 -7.68 -6.38
C TYR A 65 -10.38 -7.08 -6.87
N TRP A 66 -10.42 -5.79 -7.13
CA TRP A 66 -11.61 -5.10 -7.60
C TRP A 66 -12.09 -5.62 -8.96
N LYS A 67 -11.17 -5.94 -9.87
CA LYS A 67 -11.50 -6.43 -11.21
C LYS A 67 -11.99 -7.89 -11.21
N TYR A 68 -11.29 -8.76 -10.50
CA TYR A 68 -11.43 -10.20 -10.69
C TYR A 68 -11.95 -10.95 -9.45
N HIS A 69 -11.87 -10.33 -8.25
CA HIS A 69 -12.19 -10.98 -6.97
C HIS A 69 -13.02 -10.09 -6.05
N ARG A 70 -14.05 -9.43 -6.58
CA ARG A 70 -14.87 -8.42 -5.89
C ARG A 70 -15.53 -8.89 -4.57
N SER A 71 -15.77 -10.18 -4.42
CA SER A 71 -16.33 -10.76 -3.20
C SER A 71 -15.29 -10.99 -2.09
N THR A 72 -14.00 -10.80 -2.40
CA THR A 72 -12.90 -11.01 -1.46
C THR A 72 -12.34 -9.67 -1.01
N PRO A 73 -12.48 -9.31 0.29
CA PRO A 73 -11.84 -8.12 0.84
C PRO A 73 -10.32 -8.20 0.61
N THR A 74 -9.74 -7.13 0.08
CA THR A 74 -8.31 -7.12 -0.24
C THR A 74 -7.46 -7.34 1.01
N GLN A 75 -6.46 -8.19 0.90
CA GLN A 75 -5.51 -8.45 1.98
C GLN A 75 -4.63 -7.24 2.30
N TYR A 76 -4.40 -6.33 1.34
CA TYR A 76 -3.66 -5.08 1.58
C TYR A 76 -4.33 -4.19 2.60
N LEU A 77 -5.68 -4.12 2.57
CA LEU A 77 -6.46 -3.30 3.49
C LEU A 77 -6.92 -4.08 4.70
N TYR A 78 -7.41 -5.31 4.53
CA TYR A 78 -8.25 -5.97 5.53
C TYR A 78 -7.64 -7.22 6.16
N ALA A 79 -6.38 -7.58 5.85
CA ALA A 79 -5.72 -8.68 6.54
C ALA A 79 -5.66 -8.43 8.06
N LYS A 80 -5.94 -9.46 8.84
CA LYS A 80 -6.03 -9.44 10.31
C LYS A 80 -7.16 -8.54 10.86
N THR A 81 -8.18 -8.27 10.06
CA THR A 81 -9.43 -7.64 10.53
C THR A 81 -10.56 -8.67 10.63
N SER A 82 -11.67 -8.29 11.28
CA SER A 82 -12.86 -9.15 11.42
C SER A 82 -13.54 -9.52 10.09
N ILE A 83 -13.29 -8.75 9.02
CA ILE A 83 -13.86 -9.00 7.70
C ILE A 83 -12.89 -9.71 6.75
N GLU A 84 -11.69 -10.06 7.22
CA GLU A 84 -10.70 -10.79 6.41
C GLU A 84 -11.29 -12.11 5.90
N ARG A 85 -11.07 -12.37 4.61
CA ARG A 85 -11.36 -13.67 3.98
C ARG A 85 -10.11 -14.19 3.28
N PRO A 86 -9.94 -15.53 3.13
CA PRO A 86 -8.84 -16.08 2.35
C PRO A 86 -8.96 -15.63 0.89
N GLY A 87 -7.81 -15.51 0.26
CA GLY A 87 -7.68 -15.11 -1.13
C GLY A 87 -6.67 -13.96 -1.28
N LYS A 88 -5.57 -14.23 -1.97
CA LYS A 88 -4.56 -13.22 -2.28
C LYS A 88 -3.75 -13.58 -3.52
N TYR A 89 -3.16 -12.57 -4.13
CA TYR A 89 -2.08 -12.78 -5.08
C TYR A 89 -0.81 -13.22 -4.35
N VAL A 90 -0.29 -14.39 -4.68
CA VAL A 90 0.93 -14.98 -4.08
C VAL A 90 2.19 -14.59 -4.87
N SER A 91 2.02 -14.19 -6.11
CA SER A 91 3.01 -13.56 -6.97
C SER A 91 2.28 -12.76 -8.04
N ASP A 92 3.00 -12.07 -8.91
CA ASP A 92 2.40 -11.25 -9.96
C ASP A 92 1.48 -12.09 -10.86
N GLY A 93 0.23 -11.67 -10.97
CA GLY A 93 -0.83 -12.35 -11.72
C GLY A 93 -1.28 -13.73 -11.19
N LYS A 94 -0.67 -14.25 -10.12
CA LYS A 94 -0.98 -15.60 -9.59
C LYS A 94 -1.86 -15.52 -8.35
N TRP A 95 -3.13 -15.88 -8.50
CA TRP A 95 -4.11 -15.91 -7.42
C TRP A 95 -4.11 -17.23 -6.64
N SER A 96 -4.31 -17.14 -5.33
CA SER A 96 -4.62 -18.28 -4.46
C SER A 96 -5.86 -17.98 -3.64
N SER A 97 -6.90 -18.79 -3.77
CA SER A 97 -8.18 -18.64 -3.04
C SER A 97 -8.08 -18.98 -1.56
N THR A 98 -7.03 -19.66 -1.13
CA THR A 98 -6.85 -20.12 0.25
C THR A 98 -5.79 -19.33 1.02
N ALA A 99 -4.88 -18.66 0.32
CA ALA A 99 -3.80 -17.92 0.95
C ALA A 99 -4.29 -16.70 1.72
N ARG A 100 -3.60 -16.37 2.82
CA ARG A 100 -3.79 -15.17 3.63
C ARG A 100 -2.49 -14.39 3.75
N SER A 101 -2.58 -13.10 4.01
CA SER A 101 -1.40 -12.28 4.28
C SER A 101 -0.85 -12.58 5.68
N SER A 102 0.48 -12.63 5.81
CA SER A 102 1.16 -12.59 7.09
C SER A 102 1.21 -11.17 7.68
N GLN A 103 1.10 -10.15 6.84
CA GLN A 103 1.14 -8.76 7.23
C GLN A 103 -0.24 -8.27 7.68
N ILE A 104 -0.23 -7.23 8.53
CA ILE A 104 -1.46 -6.55 8.97
C ILE A 104 -1.93 -5.61 7.86
N GLY A 105 -3.23 -5.62 7.57
CA GLY A 105 -3.83 -4.71 6.59
C GLY A 105 -3.88 -3.27 7.10
N VAL A 106 -3.80 -2.33 6.17
CA VAL A 106 -3.73 -0.88 6.46
C VAL A 106 -4.93 -0.39 7.27
N ALA A 107 -6.13 -0.91 7.03
CA ALA A 107 -7.33 -0.53 7.77
C ALA A 107 -7.25 -0.86 9.27
N ALA A 108 -6.63 -2.00 9.63
CA ALA A 108 -6.40 -2.35 11.04
C ALA A 108 -5.40 -1.39 11.71
N ILE A 109 -4.33 -1.04 11.00
CA ILE A 109 -3.33 -0.08 11.48
C ILE A 109 -3.97 1.28 11.70
N TRP A 110 -4.71 1.79 10.74
CA TRP A 110 -5.38 3.10 10.84
C TRP A 110 -6.44 3.14 11.92
N LYS A 111 -7.23 2.08 12.09
CA LYS A 111 -8.17 2.00 13.21
C LYS A 111 -7.45 2.11 14.57
N ARG A 112 -6.30 1.47 14.69
CA ARG A 112 -5.48 1.59 15.90
C ARG A 112 -4.92 3.00 16.09
N MET A 113 -4.45 3.64 15.01
CA MET A 113 -3.97 5.02 15.06
C MET A 113 -5.09 6.00 15.43
N GLN A 114 -6.30 5.83 14.89
CA GLN A 114 -7.48 6.63 15.30
C GLN A 114 -7.80 6.45 16.78
N SER A 115 -7.79 5.21 17.30
CA SER A 115 -8.09 4.96 18.73
C SER A 115 -7.07 5.59 19.68
N LYS A 116 -5.87 5.89 19.17
CA LYS A 116 -4.80 6.59 19.91
C LYS A 116 -4.76 8.10 19.65
N GLY A 117 -5.68 8.64 18.87
CA GLY A 117 -5.68 10.07 18.50
C GLY A 117 -4.56 10.51 17.57
N ILE A 118 -3.82 9.56 16.95
CA ILE A 118 -2.71 9.85 16.02
C ILE A 118 -3.22 10.20 14.64
N LEU A 119 -4.37 9.65 14.24
CA LEU A 119 -4.98 9.82 12.92
C LEU A 119 -6.45 10.21 13.09
N CYS A 120 -6.89 11.19 12.28
CA CYS A 120 -8.29 11.58 12.19
C CYS A 120 -8.67 11.79 10.73
N PHE A 121 -9.79 11.19 10.29
CA PHE A 121 -10.37 11.46 8.98
C PHE A 121 -11.50 12.47 9.09
N LYS A 122 -11.63 13.34 8.09
CA LYS A 122 -12.77 14.24 7.96
C LYS A 122 -14.03 13.42 7.66
N ARG A 123 -15.15 13.81 8.28
CA ARG A 123 -16.46 13.29 7.89
C ARG A 123 -16.88 13.94 6.56
N LEU A 124 -17.46 13.15 5.69
CA LEU A 124 -18.21 13.70 4.55
C LEU A 124 -19.42 14.43 5.11
N LYS A 125 -19.57 15.67 4.70
CA LYS A 125 -20.77 16.45 5.04
C LYS A 125 -21.95 15.97 4.23
#